data_2d175808bfbaf2c8ee78f1357d8d2ab5
#
_entry.id   2d175808bfbaf2c8ee78f1357d8d2ab5
#
_cell.length_a   1.000
_cell.length_b   1.000
_cell.length_c   1.000
_cell.angle_alpha   90.00
_cell.angle_beta   90.00
_cell.angle_gamma   90.00
#
_symmetry.space_group_name_H-M   'P 1'
#
loop_
_entity.id
_entity.type
_entity.pdbx_description
1 polymer ?
#
loop_
_entity_poly.entity_id
_entity_poly.type
_entity_poly.pdbx_seq_one_letter_code
_entity_poly.pdbx_strand_id
1 'polypeptide(L)'
;QHSKLYMESLEGFDFANETNSLYIAAVEFAQAAREYPIVFGKDPQDVVFPVALLGLRPNQNLYVDKEGKWNASYIPAYARRYPFILAKGGAEEEQFTVCIDEGYKGFNTAKEGQALFDKKGEQTDVLNQAVDFLKDYQNHVQLTTLFCANLAELDLLEPMTANIEMTSGEKLSIGGFQCVSREKLKALKPGKLAD
;
A
#
# COMPACT_ATOMS: atom_id res chain seq x y z
N GLN A 1 14.39 -22.12 4.14
CA GLN A 1 13.82 -22.65 2.90
C GLN A 1 14.41 -21.95 1.68
N HIS A 2 14.71 -20.63 1.73
CA HIS A 2 15.13 -19.79 0.59
C HIS A 2 16.62 -19.41 0.60
N SER A 3 17.48 -20.15 1.31
CA SER A 3 18.90 -19.83 1.49
C SER A 3 19.75 -19.87 0.20
N LYS A 4 19.21 -20.39 -0.89
CA LYS A 4 19.89 -20.47 -2.19
C LYS A 4 19.31 -19.54 -3.26
N LEU A 5 18.37 -18.66 -2.87
CA LEU A 5 17.75 -17.73 -3.81
C LEU A 5 18.65 -16.53 -4.08
N TYR A 6 18.66 -16.16 -5.34
CA TYR A 6 19.14 -14.90 -5.87
C TYR A 6 17.97 -14.10 -6.36
N MET A 7 18.09 -12.79 -6.33
CA MET A 7 17.07 -11.85 -6.79
C MET A 7 17.67 -10.88 -7.81
N GLU A 8 17.11 -10.88 -8.99
CA GLU A 8 17.26 -9.80 -9.95
C GLU A 8 16.21 -8.73 -9.68
N SER A 9 16.63 -7.47 -9.71
CA SER A 9 15.70 -6.35 -9.68
C SER A 9 15.05 -6.24 -11.06
N LEU A 10 13.87 -6.81 -11.20
CA LEU A 10 13.08 -6.60 -12.41
C LEU A 10 12.42 -5.22 -12.34
N GLU A 11 12.62 -4.42 -13.36
CA GLU A 11 11.88 -3.19 -13.56
C GLU A 11 10.47 -3.55 -14.01
N GLY A 12 9.46 -3.20 -13.21
CA GLY A 12 8.07 -3.40 -13.59
C GLY A 12 7.13 -3.63 -12.40
N PHE A 13 5.89 -3.24 -12.60
CA PHE A 13 4.80 -3.33 -11.64
C PHE A 13 3.62 -4.13 -12.22
N ASP A 14 3.89 -5.08 -13.11
CA ASP A 14 2.87 -5.91 -13.76
C ASP A 14 1.94 -6.60 -12.76
N PHE A 15 2.47 -6.96 -11.58
CA PHE A 15 1.69 -7.55 -10.50
C PHE A 15 0.56 -6.63 -9.99
N ALA A 16 0.65 -5.32 -10.25
CA ALA A 16 -0.34 -4.33 -9.86
C ALA A 16 -1.30 -3.93 -10.98
N ASN A 17 -1.19 -4.49 -12.20
CA ASN A 17 -2.02 -4.12 -13.36
C ASN A 17 -3.52 -4.27 -13.11
N GLU A 18 -3.92 -5.28 -12.35
CA GLU A 18 -5.33 -5.56 -12.04
C GLU A 18 -5.76 -5.00 -10.68
N THR A 19 -4.96 -4.10 -10.09
CA THR A 19 -5.24 -3.53 -8.78
C THR A 19 -5.80 -2.12 -8.93
N ASN A 20 -7.07 -1.91 -8.62
CA ASN A 20 -7.73 -0.60 -8.74
C ASN A 20 -7.56 0.30 -7.51
N SER A 21 -7.02 -0.20 -6.42
CA SER A 21 -6.72 0.57 -5.21
C SER A 21 -5.60 -0.09 -4.42
N LEU A 22 -4.78 0.71 -3.73
CA LEU A 22 -3.73 0.23 -2.84
C LEU A 22 -3.82 0.93 -1.49
N TYR A 23 -3.55 0.17 -0.43
CA TYR A 23 -3.36 0.75 0.89
C TYR A 23 -2.25 1.81 0.86
N ILE A 24 -2.49 2.93 1.55
CA ILE A 24 -1.53 4.03 1.65
C ILE A 24 -1.37 4.46 3.11
N ALA A 25 -0.14 4.51 3.60
CA ALA A 25 0.11 4.96 4.96
C ALA A 25 -0.05 6.49 5.06
N ALA A 26 -0.49 6.99 6.21
CA ALA A 26 -0.74 8.42 6.41
C ALA A 26 0.49 9.29 6.15
N VAL A 27 1.69 8.79 6.43
CA VAL A 27 2.97 9.46 6.12
C VAL A 27 3.15 9.75 4.63
N GLU A 28 2.49 8.99 3.77
CA GLU A 28 2.58 9.10 2.31
C GLU A 28 1.61 10.15 1.73
N PHE A 29 0.60 10.60 2.52
CA PHE A 29 -0.50 11.42 2.01
C PHE A 29 -0.04 12.69 1.29
N ALA A 30 0.96 13.39 1.83
CA ALA A 30 1.44 14.63 1.26
C ALA A 30 2.01 14.47 -0.16
N GLN A 31 2.61 13.33 -0.46
CA GLN A 31 3.15 13.01 -1.78
C GLN A 31 2.10 12.35 -2.67
N ALA A 32 1.40 11.36 -2.13
CA ALA A 32 0.42 10.59 -2.88
C ALA A 32 -0.79 11.41 -3.32
N ALA A 33 -1.27 12.37 -2.52
CA ALA A 33 -2.43 13.22 -2.86
C ALA A 33 -2.20 14.14 -4.07
N ARG A 34 -0.97 14.26 -4.55
CA ARG A 34 -0.65 15.00 -5.79
C ARG A 34 -1.00 14.20 -7.04
N GLU A 35 -1.09 12.90 -6.92
CA GLU A 35 -1.22 11.96 -8.03
C GLU A 35 -2.50 11.12 -7.91
N TYR A 36 -2.91 10.75 -6.69
CA TYR A 36 -3.99 9.81 -6.42
C TYR A 36 -5.09 10.43 -5.58
N PRO A 37 -6.36 10.15 -5.89
CA PRO A 37 -7.42 10.33 -4.90
C PRO A 37 -7.18 9.39 -3.72
N ILE A 38 -7.17 9.94 -2.50
CA ILE A 38 -7.09 9.17 -1.26
C ILE A 38 -8.47 9.13 -0.62
N VAL A 39 -8.96 7.92 -0.39
CA VAL A 39 -10.26 7.66 0.22
C VAL A 39 -10.13 6.64 1.35
N PHE A 40 -11.16 6.48 2.16
CA PHE A 40 -11.16 5.57 3.29
C PHE A 40 -12.15 4.44 3.06
N GLY A 41 -11.63 3.21 3.16
CA GLY A 41 -12.44 2.00 3.17
C GLY A 41 -12.72 1.54 4.60
N LYS A 42 -13.61 0.53 4.72
CA LYS A 42 -13.82 -0.23 5.94
C LYS A 42 -13.63 -1.71 5.66
N ASP A 43 -12.98 -2.40 6.59
CA ASP A 43 -12.91 -3.85 6.55
C ASP A 43 -14.19 -4.50 7.13
N PRO A 44 -14.32 -5.84 7.08
CA PRO A 44 -15.47 -6.54 7.65
C PRO A 44 -15.64 -6.37 9.18
N GLN A 45 -14.62 -5.87 9.87
CA GLN A 45 -14.62 -5.55 11.29
C GLN A 45 -14.88 -4.05 11.57
N ASP A 46 -15.32 -3.30 10.54
CA ASP A 46 -15.54 -1.84 10.59
C ASP A 46 -14.27 -1.00 10.85
N VAL A 47 -13.09 -1.60 10.73
CA VAL A 47 -11.83 -0.86 10.86
C VAL A 47 -11.61 -0.01 9.61
N VAL A 48 -11.42 1.30 9.82
CA VAL A 48 -11.17 2.26 8.75
C VAL A 48 -9.72 2.17 8.30
N PHE A 49 -9.51 2.20 6.99
CA PHE A 49 -8.17 2.24 6.40
C PHE A 49 -8.14 3.11 5.13
N PRO A 50 -7.03 3.81 4.86
CA PRO A 50 -6.92 4.64 3.68
C PRO A 50 -6.42 3.86 2.47
N VAL A 51 -6.91 4.24 1.30
CA VAL A 51 -6.45 3.71 0.01
C VAL A 51 -6.24 4.83 -1.01
N ALA A 52 -5.23 4.65 -1.85
CA ALA A 52 -5.08 5.40 -3.09
C ALA A 52 -5.89 4.69 -4.18
N LEU A 53 -6.77 5.42 -4.87
CA LEU A 53 -7.51 4.90 -6.01
C LEU A 53 -6.61 4.91 -7.25
N LEU A 54 -6.47 3.78 -7.89
CA LEU A 54 -5.63 3.58 -9.08
C LEU A 54 -6.45 3.33 -10.35
N GLY A 55 -7.72 2.99 -10.19
CA GLY A 55 -8.59 2.71 -11.32
C GLY A 55 -10.05 3.04 -11.02
N LEU A 56 -10.84 3.17 -12.08
CA LEU A 56 -12.26 3.48 -12.01
C LEU A 56 -13.14 2.23 -12.14
N ARG A 57 -12.55 1.12 -12.53
CA ARG A 57 -13.22 -0.18 -12.71
C ARG A 57 -12.49 -1.27 -11.92
N PRO A 58 -13.18 -2.36 -11.58
CA PRO A 58 -12.50 -3.56 -11.08
C PRO A 58 -11.39 -4.01 -12.04
N ASN A 59 -10.31 -4.54 -11.48
CA ASN A 59 -9.17 -5.08 -12.24
C ASN A 59 -8.54 -4.07 -13.22
N GLN A 60 -8.49 -2.79 -12.83
CA GLN A 60 -7.92 -1.72 -13.64
C GLN A 60 -6.94 -0.88 -12.82
N ASN A 61 -5.73 -0.72 -13.31
CA ASN A 61 -4.77 0.26 -12.84
C ASN A 61 -4.44 1.23 -13.99
N LEU A 62 -4.72 2.51 -13.80
CA LEU A 62 -4.47 3.55 -14.79
C LEU A 62 -3.04 4.09 -14.75
N TYR A 63 -2.27 3.69 -13.75
CA TYR A 63 -0.91 4.16 -13.51
C TYR A 63 0.16 3.16 -13.93
N VAL A 64 -0.21 1.92 -14.26
CA VAL A 64 0.73 0.93 -14.81
C VAL A 64 0.42 0.74 -16.29
N ASP A 65 1.42 0.94 -17.14
CA ASP A 65 1.27 0.75 -18.58
C ASP A 65 1.47 -0.72 -19.00
N LYS A 66 1.38 -0.95 -20.30
CA LYS A 66 1.50 -2.30 -20.87
C LYS A 66 2.90 -2.90 -20.75
N GLU A 67 3.90 -2.07 -20.56
CA GLU A 67 5.30 -2.43 -20.34
C GLU A 67 5.61 -2.64 -18.84
N GLY A 68 4.57 -2.53 -17.96
CA GLY A 68 4.71 -2.66 -16.52
C GLY A 68 5.28 -1.43 -15.83
N LYS A 69 5.48 -0.32 -16.52
CA LYS A 69 6.03 0.90 -15.94
C LYS A 69 4.96 1.65 -15.15
N TRP A 70 5.35 2.14 -13.97
CA TRP A 70 4.50 3.00 -13.16
C TRP A 70 4.59 4.46 -13.63
N ASN A 71 3.48 5.01 -14.11
CA ASN A 71 3.38 6.33 -14.72
C ASN A 71 2.90 7.40 -13.73
N ALA A 72 3.53 7.47 -12.57
CA ALA A 72 3.36 8.54 -11.60
C ALA A 72 4.69 8.84 -10.91
N SER A 73 4.83 10.05 -10.35
CA SER A 73 6.07 10.45 -9.68
C SER A 73 6.25 9.77 -8.33
N TYR A 74 5.16 9.31 -7.71
CA TYR A 74 5.16 8.62 -6.43
C TYR A 74 4.60 7.21 -6.57
N ILE A 75 5.33 6.23 -6.10
CA ILE A 75 4.88 4.83 -6.04
C ILE A 75 4.56 4.49 -4.58
N PRO A 76 3.33 4.08 -4.26
CA PRO A 76 2.95 3.71 -2.90
C PRO A 76 3.86 2.65 -2.28
N ALA A 77 4.17 2.79 -0.99
CA ALA A 77 5.05 1.87 -0.28
C ALA A 77 4.53 0.42 -0.32
N TYR A 78 3.21 0.26 -0.36
CA TYR A 78 2.58 -1.05 -0.56
C TYR A 78 3.02 -1.74 -1.86
N ALA A 79 3.18 -1.01 -2.95
CA ALA A 79 3.70 -1.56 -4.21
C ALA A 79 5.22 -1.78 -4.14
N ARG A 80 5.97 -0.83 -3.54
CA ARG A 80 7.44 -0.89 -3.46
C ARG A 80 7.97 -2.03 -2.61
N ARG A 81 7.18 -2.56 -1.65
CA ARG A 81 7.59 -3.69 -0.82
C ARG A 81 7.66 -5.03 -1.56
N TYR A 82 6.98 -5.12 -2.71
CA TYR A 82 6.98 -6.35 -3.51
C TYR A 82 8.41 -6.72 -3.96
N PRO A 83 8.83 -7.98 -3.90
CA PRO A 83 8.04 -9.19 -3.59
C PRO A 83 8.06 -9.63 -2.12
N PHE A 84 8.41 -8.76 -1.19
CA PHE A 84 8.52 -9.09 0.23
C PHE A 84 7.29 -8.62 1.00
N ILE A 85 6.87 -9.42 1.98
CA ILE A 85 5.83 -9.06 2.93
C ILE A 85 6.21 -9.49 4.34
N LEU A 86 5.69 -8.78 5.37
CA LEU A 86 5.72 -9.26 6.74
C LEU A 86 4.40 -9.97 7.05
N ALA A 87 4.49 -11.22 7.48
CA ALA A 87 3.37 -11.94 8.05
C ALA A 87 3.54 -12.01 9.57
N LYS A 88 2.43 -11.89 10.31
CA LYS A 88 2.42 -12.19 11.74
C LYS A 88 2.73 -13.67 11.91
N GLY A 89 3.76 -13.99 12.67
CA GLY A 89 4.24 -15.35 12.85
C GLY A 89 3.96 -15.86 14.25
N GLY A 90 3.28 -17.01 14.33
CA GLY A 90 3.25 -17.83 15.53
C GLY A 90 2.35 -17.37 16.68
N ALA A 91 2.52 -18.03 17.82
CA ALA A 91 1.73 -17.81 19.04
C ALA A 91 2.14 -16.53 19.83
N GLU A 92 3.27 -15.92 19.48
CA GLU A 92 3.73 -14.66 20.06
C GLU A 92 3.39 -13.54 19.10
N GLU A 93 2.48 -12.65 19.51
CA GLU A 93 1.92 -11.55 18.69
C GLU A 93 2.95 -10.54 18.18
N GLU A 94 4.18 -10.58 18.68
CA GLU A 94 5.25 -9.62 18.34
C GLU A 94 6.27 -10.15 17.31
N GLN A 95 6.18 -11.43 16.90
CA GLN A 95 7.11 -11.98 15.92
C GLN A 95 6.57 -11.85 14.50
N PHE A 96 7.33 -11.16 13.66
CA PHE A 96 7.08 -11.08 12.23
C PHE A 96 8.02 -12.02 11.45
N THR A 97 7.43 -12.71 10.49
CA THR A 97 8.19 -13.53 9.53
C THR A 97 8.20 -12.83 8.20
N VAL A 98 9.38 -12.69 7.60
CA VAL A 98 9.51 -12.19 6.22
C VAL A 98 9.11 -13.31 5.28
N CYS A 99 8.08 -13.05 4.50
CA CYS A 99 7.61 -13.91 3.43
C CYS A 99 7.96 -13.31 2.08
N ILE A 100 8.03 -14.14 1.06
CA ILE A 100 8.27 -13.73 -0.33
C ILE A 100 7.15 -14.26 -1.21
N ASP A 101 6.84 -13.54 -2.27
CA ASP A 101 6.03 -14.07 -3.36
C ASP A 101 6.92 -14.92 -4.27
N GLU A 102 6.79 -16.25 -4.16
CA GLU A 102 7.57 -17.18 -4.98
C GLU A 102 7.26 -17.07 -6.50
N GLY A 103 6.15 -16.42 -6.86
CA GLY A 103 5.79 -16.11 -8.24
C GLY A 103 6.60 -14.95 -8.85
N TYR A 104 7.39 -14.24 -8.05
CA TYR A 104 8.23 -13.17 -8.56
C TYR A 104 9.29 -13.70 -9.53
N LYS A 105 9.23 -13.25 -10.78
CA LYS A 105 10.09 -13.74 -11.87
C LYS A 105 11.58 -13.45 -11.69
N GLY A 106 11.92 -12.49 -10.82
CA GLY A 106 13.32 -12.17 -10.50
C GLY A 106 13.98 -13.14 -9.53
N PHE A 107 13.21 -14.05 -8.86
CA PHE A 107 13.85 -15.06 -8.04
C PHE A 107 14.39 -16.22 -8.87
N ASN A 108 15.64 -16.59 -8.62
CA ASN A 108 16.30 -17.67 -9.32
C ASN A 108 17.32 -18.40 -8.44
N THR A 109 17.77 -19.56 -8.91
CA THR A 109 18.87 -20.34 -8.33
C THR A 109 20.10 -20.40 -9.25
N ALA A 110 20.04 -19.71 -10.39
CA ALA A 110 21.10 -19.64 -11.41
C ALA A 110 22.25 -18.73 -11.00
N LYS A 111 22.13 -18.05 -9.85
CA LYS A 111 23.09 -17.06 -9.33
C LYS A 111 23.09 -15.75 -10.14
N GLU A 112 21.97 -15.43 -10.74
CA GLU A 112 21.77 -14.17 -11.43
C GLU A 112 21.24 -13.12 -10.45
N GLY A 113 21.79 -11.89 -10.49
CA GLY A 113 21.46 -10.84 -9.53
C GLY A 113 22.14 -10.98 -8.18
N GLN A 114 21.47 -10.62 -7.09
CA GLN A 114 22.01 -10.56 -5.74
C GLN A 114 21.50 -11.73 -4.89
N ALA A 115 22.42 -12.40 -4.18
CA ALA A 115 22.05 -13.45 -3.24
C ALA A 115 21.25 -12.86 -2.06
N LEU A 116 20.22 -13.56 -1.60
CA LEU A 116 19.51 -13.17 -0.37
C LEU A 116 20.28 -13.57 0.90
N PHE A 117 21.07 -14.64 0.81
CA PHE A 117 21.89 -15.14 1.91
C PHE A 117 23.33 -15.36 1.42
N ASP A 118 24.27 -15.13 2.30
CA ASP A 118 25.68 -15.38 2.03
C ASP A 118 26.04 -16.89 2.14
N LYS A 119 27.32 -17.22 1.95
CA LYS A 119 27.82 -18.60 2.05
C LYS A 119 27.73 -19.18 3.46
N LYS A 120 27.61 -18.35 4.50
CA LYS A 120 27.45 -18.75 5.89
C LYS A 120 25.99 -18.89 6.29
N GLY A 121 25.04 -18.50 5.40
CA GLY A 121 23.61 -18.48 5.68
C GLY A 121 23.16 -17.18 6.39
N GLU A 122 24.00 -16.16 6.42
CA GLU A 122 23.65 -14.85 6.97
C GLU A 122 22.93 -14.00 5.90
N GLN A 123 22.06 -13.10 6.33
CA GLN A 123 21.33 -12.19 5.45
C GLN A 123 22.31 -11.24 4.78
N THR A 124 22.14 -11.03 3.47
CA THR A 124 22.92 -10.04 2.72
C THR A 124 22.33 -8.64 2.86
N ASP A 125 23.07 -7.64 2.41
CA ASP A 125 22.61 -6.24 2.47
C ASP A 125 21.29 -6.01 1.74
N VAL A 126 21.05 -6.70 0.61
CA VAL A 126 19.77 -6.58 -0.12
C VAL A 126 18.59 -7.09 0.70
N LEU A 127 18.77 -8.21 1.39
CA LEU A 127 17.72 -8.74 2.25
C LEU A 127 17.54 -7.88 3.51
N ASN A 128 18.64 -7.40 4.11
CA ASN A 128 18.59 -6.49 5.25
C ASN A 128 17.82 -5.19 4.90
N GLN A 129 18.11 -4.58 3.75
CA GLN A 129 17.39 -3.38 3.29
C GLN A 129 15.89 -3.65 3.09
N ALA A 130 15.52 -4.80 2.52
CA ALA A 130 14.13 -5.20 2.39
C ALA A 130 13.44 -5.38 3.76
N VAL A 131 14.12 -6.03 4.70
CA VAL A 131 13.63 -6.22 6.07
C VAL A 131 13.43 -4.90 6.80
N ASP A 132 14.39 -3.97 6.70
CA ASP A 132 14.31 -2.67 7.35
C ASP A 132 13.17 -1.83 6.74
N PHE A 133 13.03 -1.84 5.41
CA PHE A 133 11.90 -1.20 4.73
C PHE A 133 10.54 -1.76 5.21
N LEU A 134 10.44 -3.09 5.36
CA LEU A 134 9.21 -3.72 5.82
C LEU A 134 8.88 -3.36 7.29
N LYS A 135 9.90 -3.25 8.16
CA LYS A 135 9.71 -2.82 9.55
C LYS A 135 9.20 -1.38 9.62
N ASP A 136 9.84 -0.48 8.88
CA ASP A 136 9.41 0.92 8.81
C ASP A 136 8.00 1.04 8.25
N TYR A 137 7.70 0.30 7.19
CA TYR A 137 6.35 0.23 6.63
C TYR A 137 5.32 -0.24 7.66
N GLN A 138 5.64 -1.30 8.43
CA GLN A 138 4.74 -1.82 9.47
C GLN A 138 4.50 -0.79 10.58
N ASN A 139 5.52 -0.06 11.00
CA ASN A 139 5.37 1.04 11.96
C ASN A 139 4.43 2.13 11.41
N HIS A 140 4.57 2.50 10.15
CA HIS A 140 3.68 3.48 9.50
C HIS A 140 2.25 2.95 9.36
N VAL A 141 2.06 1.66 9.12
CA VAL A 141 0.72 1.03 9.12
C VAL A 141 0.07 1.14 10.50
N GLN A 142 0.80 0.87 11.59
CA GLN A 142 0.28 1.01 12.95
C GLN A 142 -0.13 2.45 13.27
N LEU A 143 0.73 3.43 12.96
CA LEU A 143 0.43 4.85 13.15
C LEU A 143 -0.79 5.28 12.31
N THR A 144 -0.91 4.76 11.10
CA THR A 144 -2.06 5.03 10.22
C THR A 144 -3.35 4.44 10.78
N THR A 145 -3.29 3.26 11.39
CA THR A 145 -4.45 2.66 12.07
C THR A 145 -4.94 3.53 13.21
N LEU A 146 -4.03 4.07 14.04
CA LEU A 146 -4.37 5.00 15.11
C LEU A 146 -4.97 6.31 14.55
N PHE A 147 -4.38 6.85 13.50
CA PHE A 147 -4.90 8.04 12.81
C PHE A 147 -6.33 7.82 12.30
N CYS A 148 -6.59 6.69 11.65
CA CYS A 148 -7.93 6.35 11.17
C CYS A 148 -8.95 6.12 12.29
N ALA A 149 -8.51 5.53 13.40
CA ALA A 149 -9.36 5.38 14.59
C ALA A 149 -9.78 6.75 15.15
N ASN A 150 -8.85 7.71 15.22
CA ASN A 150 -9.14 9.09 15.66
C ASN A 150 -10.12 9.78 14.69
N LEU A 151 -9.97 9.61 13.37
CA LEU A 151 -10.93 10.16 12.40
C LEU A 151 -12.35 9.60 12.62
N ALA A 152 -12.46 8.31 12.93
CA ALA A 152 -13.73 7.66 13.19
C ALA A 152 -14.33 8.09 14.54
N GLU A 153 -13.52 8.19 15.62
CA GLU A 153 -13.95 8.64 16.94
C GLU A 153 -14.45 10.09 16.92
N LEU A 154 -13.81 10.94 16.13
CA LEU A 154 -14.21 12.33 15.95
C LEU A 154 -15.37 12.51 14.97
N ASP A 155 -15.94 11.41 14.43
CA ASP A 155 -17.02 11.42 13.42
C ASP A 155 -16.69 12.30 12.19
N LEU A 156 -15.43 12.30 11.77
CA LEU A 156 -14.96 13.14 10.66
C LEU A 156 -15.20 12.53 9.29
N LEU A 157 -15.55 11.25 9.22
CA LEU A 157 -15.74 10.54 7.97
C LEU A 157 -17.21 10.58 7.54
N GLU A 158 -17.43 10.73 6.24
CA GLU A 158 -18.76 10.68 5.62
C GLU A 158 -18.74 9.77 4.38
N PRO A 159 -19.78 8.94 4.18
CA PRO A 159 -19.91 8.13 2.98
C PRO A 159 -19.95 9.02 1.74
N MET A 160 -19.26 8.60 0.69
CA MET A 160 -19.25 9.31 -0.57
C MET A 160 -19.41 8.36 -1.76
N THR A 161 -20.02 8.87 -2.80
CA THR A 161 -20.12 8.21 -4.11
C THR A 161 -19.63 9.18 -5.17
N ALA A 162 -18.66 8.75 -5.96
CA ALA A 162 -18.18 9.51 -7.10
C ALA A 162 -18.95 9.10 -8.36
N ASN A 163 -19.68 10.05 -8.96
CA ASN A 163 -20.30 9.88 -10.26
C ASN A 163 -19.44 10.56 -11.31
N ILE A 164 -18.96 9.77 -12.26
CA ILE A 164 -17.98 10.19 -13.26
C ILE A 164 -18.62 10.07 -14.64
N GLU A 165 -18.54 11.12 -15.43
CA GLU A 165 -18.91 11.10 -16.84
C GLU A 165 -17.64 11.22 -17.67
N MET A 166 -17.37 10.15 -18.43
CA MET A 166 -16.20 10.09 -19.32
C MET A 166 -16.42 10.95 -20.55
N THR A 167 -15.36 11.38 -21.17
CA THR A 167 -15.43 12.14 -22.45
C THR A 167 -16.10 11.35 -23.58
N SER A 168 -16.15 10.02 -23.45
CA SER A 168 -16.90 9.11 -24.33
C SER A 168 -18.42 9.14 -24.11
N GLY A 169 -18.91 9.82 -23.07
CA GLY A 169 -20.32 9.79 -22.64
C GLY A 169 -20.66 8.63 -21.71
N GLU A 170 -19.74 7.72 -21.42
CA GLU A 170 -19.91 6.64 -20.44
C GLU A 170 -20.01 7.20 -19.03
N LYS A 171 -21.00 6.70 -18.25
CA LYS A 171 -21.19 7.10 -16.85
C LYS A 171 -20.76 5.96 -15.93
N LEU A 172 -19.91 6.27 -14.97
CA LEU A 172 -19.41 5.37 -13.95
C LEU A 172 -19.83 5.89 -12.58
N SER A 173 -20.10 4.97 -11.65
CA SER A 173 -20.37 5.30 -10.26
C SER A 173 -19.47 4.43 -9.37
N ILE A 174 -18.67 5.08 -8.56
CA ILE A 174 -17.77 4.44 -7.61
C ILE A 174 -18.25 4.80 -6.21
N GLY A 175 -18.61 3.81 -5.42
CA GLY A 175 -19.08 3.97 -4.04
C GLY A 175 -18.41 3.00 -3.09
N GLY A 176 -18.91 2.95 -1.84
CA GLY A 176 -18.40 2.05 -0.81
C GLY A 176 -17.15 2.59 -0.10
N PHE A 177 -16.85 3.87 -0.25
CA PHE A 177 -15.76 4.55 0.45
C PHE A 177 -16.27 5.77 1.23
N GLN A 178 -15.42 6.30 2.08
CA GLN A 178 -15.66 7.50 2.88
C GLN A 178 -14.57 8.54 2.56
N CYS A 179 -14.93 9.80 2.81
CA CYS A 179 -13.99 10.93 2.76
C CYS A 179 -14.07 11.73 4.05
N VAL A 180 -13.03 12.53 4.33
CA VAL A 180 -13.06 13.46 5.46
C VAL A 180 -14.02 14.61 5.15
N SER A 181 -15.02 14.81 5.99
CA SER A 181 -15.95 15.95 5.90
C SER A 181 -15.24 17.24 6.27
N ARG A 182 -15.12 18.15 5.29
CA ARG A 182 -14.51 19.47 5.51
C ARG A 182 -15.30 20.32 6.48
N GLU A 183 -16.61 20.15 6.52
CA GLU A 183 -17.50 20.90 7.40
C GLU A 183 -17.30 20.47 8.85
N LYS A 184 -17.31 19.16 9.12
CA LYS A 184 -17.07 18.60 10.44
C LYS A 184 -15.66 18.93 10.93
N LEU A 185 -14.65 18.85 10.05
CA LEU A 185 -13.27 19.19 10.40
C LEU A 185 -13.14 20.67 10.81
N LYS A 186 -13.78 21.60 10.09
CA LYS A 186 -13.79 23.03 10.42
C LYS A 186 -14.55 23.34 11.71
N ALA A 187 -15.51 22.49 12.08
CA ALA A 187 -16.30 22.66 13.30
C ALA A 187 -15.60 22.13 14.56
N LEU A 188 -14.47 21.43 14.40
CA LEU A 188 -13.71 20.95 15.54
C LEU A 188 -13.15 22.11 16.38
N LYS A 189 -13.23 21.95 17.71
CA LYS A 189 -12.61 22.89 18.63
C LYS A 189 -11.07 22.78 18.54
N PRO A 190 -10.34 23.91 18.67
CA PRO A 190 -8.87 23.93 18.53
C PRO A 190 -8.12 22.90 19.37
N GLY A 191 -8.59 22.58 20.58
CA GLY A 191 -7.96 21.59 21.46
C GLY A 191 -8.08 20.15 20.96
N LYS A 192 -9.05 19.84 20.10
CA LYS A 192 -9.19 18.50 19.48
C LYS A 192 -8.43 18.36 18.16
N LEU A 193 -7.84 19.43 17.66
CA LEU A 193 -7.00 19.45 16.48
C LEU A 193 -5.50 19.32 16.83
N ALA A 194 -5.16 19.52 18.12
CA ALA A 194 -3.78 19.52 18.61
C ALA A 194 -3.35 18.15 19.18
N ASP A 195 -4.32 17.29 19.49
CA ASP A 195 -4.12 15.92 19.96
C ASP A 195 -4.05 14.95 18.75
#